data_bb68c956fbb65a1932c910d1a74f7d32
#
_entry.id   bb68c956fbb65a1932c910d1a74f7d32
#
_cell.length_a   1.000
_cell.length_b   1.000
_cell.length_c   1.000
_cell.angle_alpha   90.00
_cell.angle_beta   90.00
_cell.angle_gamma   90.00
#
_symmetry.space_group_name_H-M   'P 1'
#
loop_
_entity.id
_entity.type
_entity.pdbx_description
1 polymer ?
#
loop_
_entity_poly.entity_id
_entity_poly.type
_entity_poly.pdbx_seq_one_letter_code
_entity_poly.pdbx_strand_id
1 'polypeptide(L)'
;MATFVEIVWHDAHADTNTWIEKDEIDANPCVVVSCGILLPDTKQDHIVLSQSLNSYDQYDCVLSVPVAMVQSMRVLGSGLDANEHLT
;
A
#
# COMPACT_ATOMS: atom_id res chain seq x y z
N MET A 1 -18.36 6.14 1.85
CA MET A 1 -17.53 6.88 0.88
C MET A 1 -16.10 6.41 0.99
N ALA A 2 -15.47 6.14 -0.14
CA ALA A 2 -14.10 5.65 -0.14
C ALA A 2 -13.10 6.81 -0.04
N THR A 3 -12.03 6.61 0.70
CA THR A 3 -10.91 7.53 0.79
C THR A 3 -9.74 6.94 0.04
N PHE A 4 -9.20 7.68 -0.92
CA PHE A 4 -8.08 7.25 -1.74
C PHE A 4 -6.80 7.88 -1.22
N VAL A 5 -5.78 7.06 -1.02
CA VAL A 5 -4.49 7.50 -0.49
C VAL A 5 -3.35 6.99 -1.34
N GLU A 6 -2.24 7.72 -1.24
CA GLU A 6 -0.94 7.30 -1.76
C GLU A 6 -0.02 7.09 -0.56
N ILE A 7 0.68 5.97 -0.53
CA ILE A 7 1.75 5.75 0.43
C ILE A 7 3.08 5.58 -0.28
N VAL A 8 4.14 6.09 0.34
CA VAL A 8 5.53 5.81 -0.04
C VAL A 8 6.11 4.96 1.08
N TRP A 9 6.64 3.80 0.74
CA TRP A 9 7.13 2.85 1.73
C TRP A 9 8.38 2.15 1.26
N HIS A 10 9.11 1.57 2.21
CA HIS A 10 10.34 0.84 1.94
C HIS A 10 10.07 -0.64 2.06
N ASP A 11 10.24 -1.35 0.95
CA ASP A 11 10.04 -2.78 0.89
C ASP A 11 11.35 -3.53 1.17
N ALA A 12 11.23 -4.74 1.65
CA ALA A 12 12.35 -5.66 1.73
C ALA A 12 12.72 -6.12 0.31
N HIS A 13 14.00 -6.32 0.08
CA HIS A 13 14.46 -6.83 -1.21
C HIS A 13 15.70 -7.70 -1.04
N ALA A 14 15.94 -8.57 -2.02
CA ALA A 14 17.13 -9.38 -2.08
C ALA A 14 18.07 -8.83 -3.14
N ASP A 15 19.37 -8.74 -2.83
CA ASP A 15 20.34 -8.21 -3.77
C ASP A 15 20.61 -9.20 -4.89
N THR A 16 21.18 -10.32 -4.59
CA THR A 16 21.52 -11.34 -5.59
C THR A 16 21.30 -12.74 -5.03
N ASN A 17 21.31 -13.73 -5.92
CA ASN A 17 21.22 -15.15 -5.54
C ASN A 17 22.61 -15.79 -5.35
N THR A 18 23.66 -15.02 -5.26
CA THR A 18 25.03 -15.49 -5.08
C THR A 18 25.67 -14.86 -3.86
N TRP A 19 26.82 -15.39 -3.44
CA TRP A 19 27.60 -14.82 -2.36
C TRP A 19 28.25 -13.51 -2.79
N ILE A 20 28.13 -12.49 -1.93
CA ILE A 20 28.70 -11.16 -2.19
C ILE A 20 29.47 -10.68 -0.96
N GLU A 21 30.37 -9.74 -1.20
CA GLU A 21 31.10 -9.07 -0.12
C GLU A 21 30.22 -8.00 0.50
N LYS A 22 30.52 -7.61 1.73
CA LYS A 22 29.73 -6.63 2.47
C LYS A 22 29.62 -5.29 1.77
N ASP A 23 30.71 -4.83 1.13
CA ASP A 23 30.73 -3.56 0.41
C ASP A 23 30.00 -3.59 -0.93
N GLU A 24 29.62 -4.78 -1.40
CA GLU A 24 28.81 -4.95 -2.60
C GLU A 24 27.31 -4.91 -2.32
N ILE A 25 26.90 -4.89 -1.04
CA ILE A 25 25.48 -4.83 -0.67
C ILE A 25 24.91 -3.48 -1.06
N ASP A 26 23.76 -3.49 -1.74
CA ASP A 26 23.05 -2.27 -2.11
C ASP A 26 22.57 -1.55 -0.85
N ALA A 27 23.09 -0.33 -0.64
CA ALA A 27 22.73 0.49 0.53
C ALA A 27 21.44 1.27 0.34
N ASN A 28 20.88 1.28 -0.88
CA ASN A 28 19.65 2.03 -1.16
C ASN A 28 18.42 1.24 -0.74
N PRO A 29 17.40 1.92 -0.15
CA PRO A 29 16.15 1.25 0.16
C PRO A 29 15.38 0.92 -1.13
N CYS A 30 14.54 -0.11 -1.06
CA CYS A 30 13.57 -0.41 -2.11
C CYS A 30 12.33 0.47 -1.89
N VAL A 31 12.27 1.59 -2.59
CA VAL A 31 11.19 2.56 -2.44
C VAL A 31 10.03 2.16 -3.34
N VAL A 32 8.84 2.06 -2.75
CA VAL A 32 7.61 1.71 -3.46
C VAL A 32 6.57 2.80 -3.23
N VAL A 33 5.87 3.17 -4.29
CA VAL A 33 4.71 4.07 -4.21
C VAL A 33 3.47 3.25 -4.53
N SER A 34 2.52 3.25 -3.61
CA SER A 34 1.27 2.50 -3.77
C SER A 34 0.07 3.42 -3.53
N CYS A 35 -0.96 3.26 -4.33
CA CYS A 35 -2.20 4.00 -4.21
C CYS A 35 -3.37 3.05 -4.06
N GLY A 36 -4.38 3.44 -3.31
CA GLY A 36 -5.57 2.62 -3.19
C GLY A 36 -6.60 3.21 -2.24
N ILE A 37 -7.64 2.42 -2.01
CA ILE A 37 -8.70 2.74 -1.06
C ILE A 37 -8.20 2.37 0.33
N LEU A 38 -8.18 3.35 1.23
CA LEU A 38 -7.76 3.14 2.62
C LEU A 38 -8.80 2.33 3.37
N LEU A 39 -8.37 1.26 4.02
CA LEU A 39 -9.20 0.43 4.89
C LEU A 39 -8.71 0.60 6.33
N PRO A 40 -9.20 1.64 7.06
CA PRO A 40 -8.74 1.91 8.42
C PRO A 40 -9.18 0.82 9.38
N ASP A 41 -8.41 0.64 10.44
CA ASP A 41 -8.75 -0.25 11.57
C ASP A 41 -8.98 -1.72 11.17
N THR A 42 -8.37 -2.16 10.07
CA THR A 42 -8.53 -3.52 9.57
C THR A 42 -7.48 -4.47 10.11
N LYS A 43 -6.27 -3.96 10.30
CA LYS A 43 -5.14 -4.75 10.76
C LYS A 43 -4.24 -3.89 11.63
N GLN A 44 -3.93 -4.37 12.84
CA GLN A 44 -3.11 -3.63 13.79
C GLN A 44 -1.72 -3.35 13.21
N ASP A 45 -1.21 -2.13 13.41
CA ASP A 45 0.12 -1.68 13.02
C ASP A 45 0.40 -1.78 11.51
N HIS A 46 -0.66 -1.77 10.69
CA HIS A 46 -0.53 -1.79 9.23
C HIS A 46 -1.39 -0.70 8.60
N ILE A 47 -0.90 -0.17 7.49
CA ILE A 47 -1.73 0.57 6.53
C ILE A 47 -2.26 -0.45 5.54
N VAL A 48 -3.58 -0.51 5.40
CA VAL A 48 -4.23 -1.47 4.51
C VAL A 48 -4.91 -0.73 3.37
N LEU A 49 -4.57 -1.10 2.15
CA LEU A 49 -5.11 -0.51 0.92
C LEU A 49 -5.76 -1.59 0.07
N SER A 50 -6.85 -1.24 -0.59
CA SER A 50 -7.46 -2.08 -1.60
C SER A 50 -7.40 -1.41 -2.97
N GLN A 51 -7.17 -2.19 -4.01
CA GLN A 51 -7.24 -1.68 -5.38
C GLN A 51 -8.67 -1.39 -5.80
N SER A 52 -9.63 -2.23 -5.38
CA SER A 52 -10.99 -2.18 -5.90
C SER A 52 -12.03 -2.44 -4.81
N LEU A 53 -13.18 -1.84 -4.99
CA LEU A 53 -14.38 -2.01 -4.17
C LEU A 53 -15.55 -2.23 -5.12
N ASN A 54 -16.30 -3.33 -4.93
CA ASN A 54 -17.48 -3.61 -5.76
C ASN A 54 -18.78 -3.16 -5.08
N SER A 55 -19.90 -3.33 -5.77
CA SER A 55 -21.21 -2.91 -5.28
C SER A 55 -21.76 -3.79 -4.14
N TYR A 56 -21.08 -4.87 -3.81
CA TYR A 56 -21.40 -5.74 -2.68
C TYR A 56 -20.52 -5.47 -1.46
N ASP A 57 -19.81 -4.32 -1.45
CA ASP A 57 -18.88 -3.95 -0.39
C ASP A 57 -17.75 -4.96 -0.18
N GLN A 58 -17.31 -5.58 -1.25
CA GLN A 58 -16.18 -6.51 -1.24
C GLN A 58 -14.95 -5.83 -1.84
N TYR A 59 -13.80 -6.15 -1.26
CA TYR A 59 -12.52 -5.57 -1.64
C TYR A 59 -11.64 -6.60 -2.34
N ASP A 60 -10.83 -6.12 -3.29
CA ASP A 60 -9.93 -6.96 -4.07
C ASP A 60 -8.52 -6.35 -4.08
N CYS A 61 -7.53 -7.21 -4.26
CA CYS A 61 -6.12 -6.81 -4.32
C CYS A 61 -5.73 -5.96 -3.11
N VAL A 62 -5.82 -6.56 -1.93
CA VAL A 62 -5.55 -5.88 -0.67
C VAL A 62 -4.06 -5.97 -0.34
N LEU A 63 -3.46 -4.81 -0.09
CA LEU A 63 -2.06 -4.68 0.33
C LEU A 63 -2.02 -4.21 1.78
N SER A 64 -1.30 -4.93 2.62
CA SER A 64 -1.06 -4.54 4.01
C SER A 64 0.41 -4.23 4.21
N VAL A 65 0.72 -2.99 4.59
CA VAL A 65 2.09 -2.52 4.78
C VAL A 65 2.30 -2.18 6.26
N PRO A 66 3.30 -2.79 6.93
CA PRO A 66 3.62 -2.41 8.30
C PRO A 66 3.89 -0.91 8.41
N VAL A 67 3.31 -0.26 9.41
CA VAL A 67 3.46 1.19 9.62
C VAL A 67 4.94 1.58 9.71
N ALA A 68 5.76 0.73 10.30
CA ALA A 68 7.20 0.99 10.43
C ALA A 68 7.91 1.15 9.08
N MET A 69 7.36 0.61 8.01
CA MET A 69 7.92 0.70 6.66
C MET A 69 7.38 1.88 5.85
N VAL A 70 6.34 2.55 6.35
CA VAL A 70 5.70 3.66 5.64
C VAL A 70 6.48 4.93 5.92
N GLN A 71 6.90 5.61 4.86
CA GLN A 71 7.62 6.89 4.94
C GLN A 71 6.68 8.08 4.91
N SER A 72 5.62 7.99 4.12
CA SER A 72 4.61 9.05 4.02
C SER A 72 3.29 8.49 3.51
N MET A 73 2.22 9.19 3.85
CA MET A 73 0.89 8.93 3.32
C MET A 73 0.22 10.26 3.04
N ARG A 74 -0.44 10.36 1.88
CA ARG A 74 -1.27 11.53 1.59
C ARG A 74 -2.62 11.10 1.04
N VAL A 75 -3.64 11.86 1.39
CA VAL A 75 -4.99 11.66 0.87
C VAL A 75 -5.06 12.27 -0.51
N LEU A 76 -5.47 11.47 -1.49
CA LEU A 76 -5.66 11.92 -2.86
C LEU A 76 -7.06 12.47 -3.09
N GLY A 77 -8.04 11.98 -2.32
CA GLY A 77 -9.41 12.42 -2.42
C GLY A 77 -10.38 11.42 -1.82
N SER A 78 -11.66 11.74 -1.89
CA SER A 78 -12.75 10.86 -1.51
C SER A 78 -13.65 10.64 -2.70
N GLY A 79 -14.07 9.39 -2.89
CA GLY A 79 -14.95 9.01 -3.98
C GLY A 79 -16.28 8.46 -3.51
N LEU A 80 -17.20 8.29 -4.43
CA LEU A 80 -18.46 7.59 -4.19
C LEU A 80 -18.18 6.09 -4.11
N ASP A 81 -19.01 5.36 -3.35
CA ASP A 81 -18.94 3.91 -3.40
C ASP A 81 -19.47 3.38 -4.74
N ALA A 82 -19.30 2.08 -4.99
CA ALA A 82 -19.66 1.50 -6.28
C ALA A 82 -21.15 1.63 -6.60
N ASN A 83 -22.02 1.51 -5.59
CA ASN A 83 -23.45 1.64 -5.79
C ASN A 83 -23.84 3.06 -6.17
N GLU A 84 -23.30 4.04 -5.46
CA GLU A 84 -23.59 5.47 -5.74
C GLU A 84 -23.06 5.88 -7.10
N HIS A 85 -21.90 5.37 -7.50
CA HIS A 85 -21.28 5.73 -8.77
C HIS A 85 -22.05 5.16 -9.97
N LEU A 86 -22.61 3.98 -9.84
CA LEU A 86 -23.28 3.27 -10.93
C LEU A 86 -24.76 3.68 -11.10
N THR A 87 -25.34 4.36 -10.14
CA THR A 87 -26.70 4.86 -10.24
C THR A 87 -26.74 6.31 -10.69
#